data_d044be7cb367cc7cd354192cfa95e4d1
#
_entry.id   d044be7cb367cc7cd354192cfa95e4d1
#
_cell.length_a   1.000
_cell.length_b   1.000
_cell.length_c   1.000
_cell.angle_alpha   90.00
_cell.angle_beta   90.00
_cell.angle_gamma   90.00
#
_symmetry.space_group_name_H-M   'P 1'
#
loop_
_entity.id
_entity.type
_entity.pdbx_description
1 polymer ?
#
loop_
_entity_poly.entity_id
_entity_poly.type
_entity_poly.pdbx_seq_one_letter_code
_entity_poly.pdbx_strand_id
1 'polypeptide(L)'
;MLLVDFLILNRDRHGANLEVMKNNRIRELYLAPLFDHGLSLLFSCHEESEIRNYNVLEDKPVQCFLGSCSAAGNLELIPSGKLPKVNPLQKKHKAELLMGLEQIMPSCFLEKIWEMLWKRWEAYEDFCTQRRK
;
A
#
# COMPACT_ATOMS: atom_id res chain seq x y z
N MET A 1 0.16 -4.54 -7.60
CA MET A 1 0.62 -5.13 -6.34
C MET A 1 1.60 -4.21 -5.62
N LEU A 2 2.86 -4.08 -6.05
CA LEU A 2 3.90 -3.33 -5.30
C LEU A 2 3.49 -1.93 -4.85
N LEU A 3 2.80 -1.16 -5.69
CA LEU A 3 2.30 0.16 -5.31
C LEU A 3 1.26 0.08 -4.18
N VAL A 4 0.32 -0.85 -4.25
CA VAL A 4 -0.70 -1.01 -3.19
C VAL A 4 -0.02 -1.40 -1.88
N ASP A 5 0.86 -2.41 -1.91
CA ASP A 5 1.57 -2.88 -0.73
C ASP A 5 2.45 -1.77 -0.12
N PHE A 6 3.06 -0.91 -0.95
CA PHE A 6 3.76 0.28 -0.48
C PHE A 6 2.82 1.27 0.20
N LEU A 7 1.69 1.62 -0.43
CA LEU A 7 0.76 2.64 0.10
C LEU A 7 0.17 2.25 1.45
N ILE A 8 -0.24 0.99 1.59
CA ILE A 8 -0.84 0.49 2.84
C ILE A 8 0.18 -0.10 3.81
N LEU A 9 1.48 -0.08 3.46
CA LEU A 9 2.56 -0.74 4.20
C LEU A 9 2.20 -2.19 4.54
N ASN A 10 1.82 -2.97 3.51
CA ASN A 10 1.56 -4.38 3.71
C ASN A 10 2.87 -5.11 4.03
N ARG A 11 2.96 -5.67 5.23
CA ARG A 11 4.18 -6.31 5.73
C ARG A 11 4.28 -7.79 5.42
N ASP A 12 3.22 -8.38 4.83
CA ASP A 12 3.12 -9.83 4.63
C ASP A 12 2.61 -10.21 3.25
N ARG A 13 3.37 -9.84 2.21
CA ARG A 13 3.10 -10.25 0.83
C ARG A 13 3.95 -11.44 0.42
N HIS A 14 3.94 -12.52 1.22
CA HIS A 14 4.62 -13.77 0.87
C HIS A 14 3.86 -14.57 -0.21
N GLY A 15 4.47 -15.66 -0.69
CA GLY A 15 3.95 -16.42 -1.83
C GLY A 15 2.55 -17.01 -1.64
N ALA A 16 2.14 -17.35 -0.41
CA ALA A 16 0.80 -17.85 -0.13
C ALA A 16 -0.29 -16.77 -0.21
N ASN A 17 0.09 -15.48 -0.16
CA ASN A 17 -0.82 -14.34 -0.31
C ASN A 17 -0.87 -13.80 -1.75
N LEU A 18 -0.47 -14.63 -2.71
CA LEU A 18 -0.50 -14.34 -4.14
C LEU A 18 -1.12 -15.52 -4.90
N GLU A 19 -2.06 -15.21 -5.76
CA GLU A 19 -2.63 -16.19 -6.68
C GLU A 19 -2.51 -15.71 -8.13
N VAL A 20 -2.28 -16.67 -9.03
CA VAL A 20 -2.29 -16.43 -10.48
C VAL A 20 -3.48 -17.19 -11.07
N MET A 21 -4.35 -16.46 -11.72
CA MET A 21 -5.51 -17.00 -12.40
C MET A 21 -5.22 -17.13 -13.89
N LYS A 22 -5.77 -18.17 -14.51
CA LYS A 22 -5.70 -18.40 -15.96
C LYS A 22 -7.04 -18.16 -16.61
N ASN A 23 -7.06 -17.26 -17.57
CA ASN A 23 -8.21 -17.13 -18.45
C ASN A 23 -8.11 -18.17 -19.58
N ASN A 24 -8.90 -19.23 -19.51
CA ASN A 24 -8.83 -20.33 -20.48
C ASN A 24 -9.29 -19.93 -21.89
N ARG A 25 -10.09 -18.84 -22.03
CA ARG A 25 -10.58 -18.39 -23.34
C ARG A 25 -9.51 -17.66 -24.14
N ILE A 26 -8.73 -16.80 -23.47
CA ILE A 26 -7.68 -15.98 -24.10
C ILE A 26 -6.26 -16.50 -23.80
N ARG A 27 -6.14 -17.58 -23.03
CA ARG A 27 -4.88 -18.21 -22.62
C ARG A 27 -3.90 -17.28 -21.91
N GLU A 28 -4.41 -16.26 -21.23
CA GLU A 28 -3.62 -15.31 -20.47
C GLU A 28 -3.60 -15.63 -18.98
N LEU A 29 -2.49 -15.29 -18.34
CA LEU A 29 -2.31 -15.34 -16.89
C LEU A 29 -2.45 -13.92 -16.32
N TYR A 30 -3.14 -13.80 -15.19
CA TYR A 30 -3.27 -12.54 -14.46
C TYR A 30 -3.27 -12.78 -12.96
N LEU A 31 -2.86 -11.77 -12.20
CA LEU A 31 -2.96 -11.85 -10.75
C LEU A 31 -4.43 -11.86 -10.33
N ALA A 32 -4.77 -12.75 -9.39
CA ALA A 32 -6.02 -12.66 -8.67
C ALA A 32 -6.14 -11.31 -7.93
N PRO A 33 -7.35 -10.88 -7.56
CA PRO A 33 -7.49 -9.76 -6.65
C PRO A 33 -6.61 -9.96 -5.41
N LEU A 34 -5.94 -8.89 -4.99
CA LEU A 34 -5.08 -8.94 -3.80
C LEU A 34 -5.93 -9.23 -2.56
N PHE A 35 -5.46 -10.11 -1.71
CA PHE A 35 -6.12 -10.53 -0.48
C PHE A 35 -5.11 -10.58 0.67
N ASP A 36 -5.58 -10.85 1.86
CA ASP A 36 -4.79 -10.92 3.10
C ASP A 36 -3.94 -9.67 3.34
N HIS A 37 -4.63 -8.63 3.77
CA HIS A 37 -4.03 -7.35 4.16
C HIS A 37 -3.97 -7.17 5.69
N GLY A 38 -4.06 -8.25 6.45
CA GLY A 38 -4.15 -8.21 7.92
C GLY A 38 -2.95 -7.54 8.59
N LEU A 39 -1.75 -7.61 7.98
CA LEU A 39 -0.54 -6.96 8.50
C LEU A 39 -0.23 -5.65 7.75
N SER A 40 -1.25 -4.82 7.55
CA SER A 40 -1.15 -3.54 6.85
C SER A 40 -1.54 -2.36 7.72
N LEU A 41 -1.24 -1.15 7.27
CA LEU A 41 -1.58 0.11 7.92
C LEU A 41 -1.01 0.18 9.35
N LEU A 42 -1.90 0.37 10.32
CA LEU A 42 -1.56 0.54 11.73
C LEU A 42 -1.81 -0.73 12.56
N PHE A 43 -1.73 -1.92 11.94
CA PHE A 43 -2.10 -3.19 12.59
C PHE A 43 -1.39 -3.46 13.93
N SER A 44 -0.21 -2.88 14.12
CA SER A 44 0.58 -3.05 15.35
C SER A 44 0.33 -1.95 16.40
N CYS A 45 -0.57 -1.01 16.13
CA CYS A 45 -0.90 0.07 17.06
C CYS A 45 -2.18 -0.28 17.81
N HIS A 46 -2.12 -0.26 19.13
CA HIS A 46 -3.23 -0.60 20.00
C HIS A 46 -3.70 0.59 20.84
N GLU A 47 -2.81 1.58 21.04
CA GLU A 47 -3.07 2.74 21.86
C GLU A 47 -2.96 4.05 21.08
N GLU A 48 -3.68 5.07 21.53
CA GLU A 48 -3.67 6.39 20.89
C GLU A 48 -2.27 7.04 20.90
N SER A 49 -1.50 6.80 21.94
CA SER A 49 -0.11 7.27 22.08
C SER A 49 0.80 6.70 20.99
N GLU A 50 0.64 5.42 20.66
CA GLU A 50 1.40 4.75 19.59
C GLU A 50 1.03 5.32 18.23
N ILE A 51 -0.27 5.59 18.00
CA ILE A 51 -0.76 6.16 16.75
C ILE A 51 -0.25 7.58 16.56
N ARG A 52 -0.29 8.42 17.60
CA ARG A 52 0.22 9.80 17.52
C ARG A 52 1.70 9.84 17.13
N ASN A 53 2.50 8.92 17.67
CA ASN A 53 3.94 8.85 17.44
C ASN A 53 4.33 8.00 16.21
N TYR A 54 3.36 7.39 15.51
CA TYR A 54 3.63 6.53 14.39
C TYR A 54 4.21 7.30 13.20
N ASN A 55 5.41 6.91 12.77
CA ASN A 55 6.04 7.49 11.58
C ASN A 55 5.48 6.78 10.32
N VAL A 56 4.59 7.46 9.61
CA VAL A 56 3.90 6.91 8.43
C VAL A 56 4.81 6.66 7.23
N LEU A 57 5.98 7.29 7.18
CA LEU A 57 6.97 7.11 6.11
C LEU A 57 8.07 6.10 6.46
N GLU A 58 8.10 5.62 7.71
CA GLU A 58 9.09 4.61 8.10
C GLU A 58 8.99 3.37 7.20
N ASP A 59 10.12 2.96 6.65
CA ASP A 59 10.21 1.74 5.84
C ASP A 59 10.43 0.53 6.75
N LYS A 60 9.34 0.05 7.33
CA LYS A 60 9.36 -1.13 8.20
C LYS A 60 9.67 -2.40 7.43
N PRO A 61 10.33 -3.38 8.06
CA PRO A 61 10.59 -4.66 7.41
C PRO A 61 9.32 -5.33 6.91
N VAL A 62 9.34 -5.77 5.65
CA VAL A 62 8.24 -6.49 5.00
C VAL A 62 8.69 -7.86 4.54
N GLN A 63 7.81 -8.85 4.59
CA GLN A 63 8.00 -10.13 3.96
C GLN A 63 7.35 -10.09 2.59
N CYS A 64 8.16 -10.09 1.54
CA CYS A 64 7.69 -10.00 0.17
C CYS A 64 8.12 -11.24 -0.63
N PHE A 65 7.24 -11.74 -1.50
CA PHE A 65 7.55 -12.87 -2.37
C PHE A 65 8.67 -12.54 -3.37
N LEU A 66 8.67 -11.31 -3.88
CA LEU A 66 9.71 -10.79 -4.77
C LEU A 66 10.31 -9.53 -4.17
N GLY A 67 11.63 -9.41 -4.25
CA GLY A 67 12.34 -8.21 -3.81
C GLY A 67 13.04 -8.38 -2.47
N SER A 68 13.05 -7.30 -1.71
CA SER A 68 13.75 -7.18 -0.43
C SER A 68 12.77 -7.05 0.74
N CYS A 69 13.31 -6.96 1.95
CA CYS A 69 12.54 -6.62 3.14
C CYS A 69 12.20 -5.12 3.26
N SER A 70 12.36 -4.32 2.22
CA SER A 70 12.06 -2.88 2.17
C SER A 70 10.85 -2.63 1.27
N ALA A 71 9.76 -2.08 1.81
CA ALA A 71 8.59 -1.74 1.01
C ALA A 71 8.88 -0.64 -0.02
N ALA A 72 9.67 0.36 0.36
CA ALA A 72 10.12 1.42 -0.55
C ALA A 72 11.09 0.88 -1.60
N GLY A 73 12.07 0.06 -1.18
CA GLY A 73 13.02 -0.58 -2.09
C GLY A 73 12.33 -1.49 -3.12
N ASN A 74 11.22 -2.12 -2.76
CA ASN A 74 10.48 -2.97 -3.69
C ASN A 74 9.77 -2.19 -4.81
N LEU A 75 9.57 -0.88 -4.68
CA LEU A 75 9.11 -0.04 -5.81
C LEU A 75 10.13 0.01 -6.94
N GLU A 76 11.42 -0.15 -6.64
CA GLU A 76 12.50 -0.17 -7.62
C GLU A 76 12.39 -1.35 -8.61
N LEU A 77 11.66 -2.40 -8.25
CA LEU A 77 11.36 -3.53 -9.13
C LEU A 77 10.42 -3.16 -10.28
N ILE A 78 9.73 -2.01 -10.18
CA ILE A 78 8.86 -1.53 -11.26
C ILE A 78 9.75 -0.91 -12.34
N PRO A 79 9.81 -1.47 -13.56
CA PRO A 79 10.58 -0.87 -14.63
C PRO A 79 10.08 0.54 -14.97
N SER A 80 10.98 1.48 -15.24
CA SER A 80 10.62 2.90 -15.51
C SER A 80 9.56 3.05 -16.61
N GLY A 81 9.65 2.24 -17.68
CA GLY A 81 8.66 2.24 -18.76
C GLY A 81 7.32 1.55 -18.42
N LYS A 82 7.19 0.95 -17.23
CA LYS A 82 6.00 0.23 -16.77
C LYS A 82 5.41 0.81 -15.47
N LEU A 83 5.74 2.05 -15.14
CA LEU A 83 5.12 2.73 -14.00
C LEU A 83 3.59 2.74 -14.17
N PRO A 84 2.84 2.36 -13.14
CA PRO A 84 1.37 2.35 -13.22
C PRO A 84 0.82 3.73 -13.58
N LYS A 85 -0.06 3.77 -14.58
CA LYS A 85 -0.84 4.97 -14.90
C LYS A 85 -2.07 4.97 -14.01
N VAL A 86 -1.99 5.66 -12.89
CA VAL A 86 -3.07 5.75 -11.90
C VAL A 86 -3.52 7.20 -11.77
N ASN A 87 -4.79 7.39 -11.46
CA ASN A 87 -5.31 8.71 -11.14
C ASN A 87 -4.72 9.18 -9.81
N PRO A 88 -4.33 10.46 -9.68
CA PRO A 88 -3.77 10.99 -8.45
C PRO A 88 -4.74 10.83 -7.27
N LEU A 89 -4.19 10.48 -6.11
CA LEU A 89 -4.93 10.55 -4.87
C LEU A 89 -5.30 12.01 -4.59
N GLN A 90 -6.55 12.27 -4.21
CA GLN A 90 -7.05 13.61 -3.94
C GLN A 90 -7.67 13.66 -2.54
N LYS A 91 -7.64 14.81 -1.90
CA LYS A 91 -8.21 14.99 -0.56
C LYS A 91 -9.68 14.59 -0.44
N LYS A 92 -10.46 14.74 -1.52
CA LYS A 92 -11.86 14.32 -1.56
C LYS A 92 -12.04 12.80 -1.38
N HIS A 93 -11.05 11.99 -1.76
CA HIS A 93 -11.10 10.54 -1.61
C HIS A 93 -11.04 10.07 -0.15
N LYS A 94 -10.64 10.95 0.80
CA LYS A 94 -10.62 10.62 2.23
C LYS A 94 -11.97 10.09 2.71
N ALA A 95 -13.03 10.84 2.42
CA ALA A 95 -14.39 10.48 2.86
C ALA A 95 -14.85 9.16 2.23
N GLU A 96 -14.53 8.93 0.95
CA GLU A 96 -14.89 7.70 0.24
C GLU A 96 -14.14 6.48 0.77
N LEU A 97 -12.82 6.60 0.97
CA LEU A 97 -11.96 5.51 1.41
C LEU A 97 -12.21 5.10 2.87
N LEU A 98 -12.64 6.03 3.71
CA LEU A 98 -12.87 5.79 5.14
C LEU A 98 -14.35 5.63 5.50
N MET A 99 -15.24 5.70 4.52
CA MET A 99 -16.68 5.64 4.72
C MET A 99 -17.10 4.38 5.47
N GLY A 100 -17.87 4.56 6.54
CA GLY A 100 -18.39 3.48 7.37
C GLY A 100 -17.43 2.99 8.46
N LEU A 101 -16.14 3.37 8.39
CA LEU A 101 -15.16 3.00 9.42
C LEU A 101 -15.31 3.83 10.70
N GLU A 102 -15.94 4.99 10.63
CA GLU A 102 -16.19 5.90 11.76
C GLU A 102 -17.04 5.25 12.86
N GLN A 103 -17.79 4.22 12.51
CA GLN A 103 -18.64 3.49 13.45
C GLN A 103 -17.88 2.43 14.27
N ILE A 104 -16.69 2.04 13.80
CA ILE A 104 -15.93 0.93 14.38
C ILE A 104 -14.50 1.30 14.80
N MET A 105 -14.02 2.47 14.37
CA MET A 105 -12.65 2.92 14.67
C MET A 105 -12.65 4.33 15.28
N PRO A 106 -11.79 4.60 16.28
CA PRO A 106 -11.57 5.94 16.79
C PRO A 106 -11.04 6.88 15.69
N SER A 107 -11.43 8.15 15.76
CA SER A 107 -11.05 9.17 14.77
C SER A 107 -9.52 9.33 14.62
N CYS A 108 -8.75 9.17 15.70
CA CYS A 108 -7.29 9.26 15.65
C CYS A 108 -6.67 8.19 14.73
N PHE A 109 -7.24 6.98 14.69
CA PHE A 109 -6.83 5.93 13.76
C PHE A 109 -7.12 6.32 12.31
N LEU A 110 -8.33 6.80 12.04
CA LEU A 110 -8.77 7.18 10.71
C LEU A 110 -7.93 8.34 10.14
N GLU A 111 -7.65 9.34 10.98
CA GLU A 111 -6.78 10.45 10.60
C GLU A 111 -5.36 9.97 10.28
N LYS A 112 -4.82 9.07 11.09
CA LYS A 112 -3.46 8.53 10.88
C LYS A 112 -3.39 7.61 9.65
N ILE A 113 -4.43 6.80 9.38
CA ILE A 113 -4.53 5.99 8.16
C ILE A 113 -4.53 6.91 6.94
N TRP A 114 -5.35 7.98 6.98
CA TRP A 114 -5.36 8.93 5.87
C TRP A 114 -4.02 9.64 5.70
N GLU A 115 -3.37 10.06 6.79
CA GLU A 115 -2.03 10.64 6.76
C GLU A 115 -1.03 9.68 6.10
N MET A 116 -1.07 8.40 6.46
CA MET A 116 -0.21 7.37 5.87
C MET A 116 -0.43 7.25 4.37
N LEU A 117 -1.68 7.06 3.93
CA LEU A 117 -2.01 6.93 2.51
C LEU A 117 -1.56 8.17 1.73
N TRP A 118 -1.82 9.36 2.28
CA TRP A 118 -1.47 10.62 1.64
C TRP A 118 0.04 10.80 1.51
N LYS A 119 0.78 10.63 2.60
CA LYS A 119 2.24 10.81 2.63
C LYS A 119 2.98 9.78 1.78
N ARG A 120 2.52 8.53 1.78
CA ARG A 120 3.10 7.50 0.93
C ARG A 120 2.74 7.71 -0.55
N TRP A 121 1.58 8.27 -0.83
CA TRP A 121 1.25 8.70 -2.19
C TRP A 121 2.19 9.82 -2.67
N GLU A 122 2.41 10.87 -1.87
CA GLU A 122 3.37 11.93 -2.20
C GLU A 122 4.78 11.34 -2.48
N ALA A 123 5.24 10.44 -1.63
CA ALA A 123 6.53 9.76 -1.83
C ALA A 123 6.58 8.93 -3.12
N TYR A 124 5.48 8.28 -3.50
CA TYR A 124 5.38 7.57 -4.77
C TYR A 124 5.40 8.53 -5.98
N GLU A 125 4.75 9.69 -5.91
CA GLU A 125 4.81 10.71 -6.96
C GLU A 125 6.24 11.24 -7.16
N ASP A 126 6.96 11.47 -6.07
CA ASP A 126 8.38 11.85 -6.10
C ASP A 126 9.25 10.77 -6.74
N PHE A 127 9.05 9.50 -6.35
CA PHE A 127 9.70 8.34 -6.97
C PHE A 127 9.45 8.30 -8.49
N CYS A 128 8.21 8.47 -8.93
CA CYS A 128 7.85 8.49 -10.35
C CYS A 128 8.52 9.65 -11.10
N THR A 129 8.62 10.81 -10.46
CA THR A 129 9.23 12.01 -11.05
C THR A 129 10.74 11.82 -11.25
N GLN A 130 11.42 11.21 -10.30
CA GLN A 130 12.84 10.91 -10.38
C GLN A 130 13.15 9.92 -11.51
N ARG A 131 12.27 8.96 -11.75
CA ARG A 131 12.45 7.91 -12.76
C ARG A 131 12.05 8.29 -14.19
N ARG A 132 11.41 9.43 -14.37
CA ARG A 132 11.07 9.97 -15.71
C ARG A 132 12.15 10.90 -16.27
N LYS A 133 13.12 11.27 -15.45
CA LYS A 133 14.33 12.02 -15.86
C LYS A 133 15.40 11.09 -16.41
#